data_74125730d918fb5a37facf31ca9cc2d3
#
_entry.id   74125730d918fb5a37facf31ca9cc2d3
#
_cell.length_a   1.000
_cell.length_b   1.000
_cell.length_c   1.000
_cell.angle_alpha   90.00
_cell.angle_beta   90.00
_cell.angle_gamma   90.00
#
_symmetry.space_group_name_H-M   'P 1'
#
loop_
_entity.id
_entity.type
_entity.pdbx_description
1 polymer ?
#
loop_
_entity_poly.entity_id
_entity_poly.type
_entity_poly.pdbx_seq_one_letter_code
_entity_poly.pdbx_strand_id
1 'polypeptide(L)'
;EQFKPESREALTQSYYDIGKEVDAKIGEYFSLVPKTPLEIKPYDPSIEQFQAGGSYQSGAPDGSRPGTFYFNAYDLPSRLTTGNVTLYLHEGAPGHHFQISLARENEALPAFMRFGGNTAYVEGWALYSETLGYEMGFFDDPWNRYGTLQDEQLRAMRLVVDTGLHAKGWSREQAIDFMLANSGMTRTEVVAEVERYIAIPTQALAYKVGALKIQELREKAEEQLGENFDIREFHAEVLDTGSLPMPVLEAKIDRWIASKAS
;
A
#
# COMPACT_ATOMS: atom_id res chain seq x y z
N GLU A 1 19.22 -18.83 2.92
CA GLU A 1 20.25 -17.79 2.68
C GLU A 1 20.05 -17.02 1.38
N GLN A 2 19.58 -17.66 0.30
CA GLN A 2 19.38 -16.99 -1.01
C GLN A 2 18.38 -15.81 -1.01
N PHE A 3 17.55 -15.67 0.02
CA PHE A 3 16.57 -14.59 0.16
C PHE A 3 16.96 -13.57 1.22
N LYS A 4 18.19 -13.58 1.67
CA LYS A 4 18.70 -12.60 2.63
C LYS A 4 19.48 -11.52 1.89
N PRO A 5 19.26 -10.24 2.22
CA PRO A 5 20.05 -9.18 1.62
C PRO A 5 21.50 -9.29 2.09
N GLU A 6 22.44 -9.13 1.16
CA GLU A 6 23.89 -9.21 1.45
C GLU A 6 24.38 -7.98 2.23
N SER A 7 23.80 -6.81 1.95
CA SER A 7 24.14 -5.55 2.61
C SER A 7 22.96 -4.54 2.51
N ARG A 8 23.06 -3.43 3.24
CA ARG A 8 22.11 -2.31 3.14
C ARG A 8 22.09 -1.71 1.73
N GLU A 9 23.26 -1.60 1.11
CA GLU A 9 23.43 -1.09 -0.25
C GLU A 9 22.79 -2.03 -1.27
N ALA A 10 23.00 -3.35 -1.13
CA ALA A 10 22.37 -4.35 -1.99
C ALA A 10 20.85 -4.34 -1.85
N LEU A 11 20.32 -4.19 -0.62
CA LEU A 11 18.89 -4.06 -0.38
C LEU A 11 18.33 -2.76 -0.98
N THR A 12 19.05 -1.65 -0.85
CA THR A 12 18.67 -0.37 -1.48
C THR A 12 18.61 -0.52 -3.00
N GLN A 13 19.64 -1.14 -3.58
CA GLN A 13 19.72 -1.35 -5.03
C GLN A 13 18.58 -2.24 -5.53
N SER A 14 18.22 -3.28 -4.77
CA SER A 14 17.11 -4.16 -5.16
C SER A 14 15.78 -3.41 -5.29
N TYR A 15 15.50 -2.44 -4.41
CA TYR A 15 14.31 -1.60 -4.54
C TYR A 15 14.36 -0.67 -5.75
N TYR A 16 15.53 -0.11 -6.08
CA TYR A 16 15.66 0.67 -7.31
C TYR A 16 15.51 -0.19 -8.57
N ASP A 17 15.96 -1.43 -8.55
CA ASP A 17 15.80 -2.35 -9.68
C ASP A 17 14.33 -2.76 -9.85
N ILE A 18 13.61 -3.07 -8.77
CA ILE A 18 12.14 -3.26 -8.78
C ILE A 18 11.46 -2.01 -9.35
N GLY A 19 11.89 -0.81 -8.92
CA GLY A 19 11.34 0.44 -9.41
C GLY A 19 11.46 0.60 -10.92
N LYS A 20 12.60 0.28 -11.51
CA LYS A 20 12.79 0.32 -12.97
C LYS A 20 11.86 -0.65 -13.71
N GLU A 21 11.63 -1.85 -13.14
CA GLU A 21 10.73 -2.83 -13.73
C GLU A 21 9.27 -2.36 -13.66
N VAL A 22 8.87 -1.74 -12.54
CA VAL A 22 7.54 -1.14 -12.36
C VAL A 22 7.36 0.02 -13.33
N ASP A 23 8.32 0.95 -13.41
CA ASP A 23 8.26 2.13 -14.31
C ASP A 23 8.09 1.73 -15.78
N ALA A 24 8.71 0.63 -16.19
CA ALA A 24 8.57 0.10 -17.55
C ALA A 24 7.14 -0.34 -17.89
N LYS A 25 6.31 -0.65 -16.90
CA LYS A 25 4.93 -1.14 -17.04
C LYS A 25 3.87 -0.11 -16.66
N ILE A 26 4.23 0.94 -15.96
CA ILE A 26 3.29 1.93 -15.39
C ILE A 26 2.35 2.50 -16.45
N GLY A 27 2.83 2.79 -17.65
CA GLY A 27 2.03 3.36 -18.74
C GLY A 27 0.90 2.45 -19.25
N GLU A 28 0.93 1.16 -18.96
CA GLU A 28 -0.13 0.21 -19.30
C GLU A 28 -1.31 0.31 -18.32
N TYR A 29 -1.07 0.77 -17.09
CA TYR A 29 -2.05 0.82 -16.01
C TYR A 29 -2.44 2.25 -15.58
N PHE A 30 -1.62 3.24 -15.87
CA PHE A 30 -1.80 4.61 -15.40
C PHE A 30 -1.66 5.65 -16.52
N SER A 31 -2.62 6.57 -16.60
CA SER A 31 -2.55 7.78 -17.43
C SER A 31 -2.03 8.99 -16.64
N LEU A 32 -2.13 8.96 -15.30
CA LEU A 32 -1.60 9.96 -14.40
C LEU A 32 -0.34 9.45 -13.72
N VAL A 33 0.75 10.21 -13.81
CA VAL A 33 2.03 9.92 -13.17
C VAL A 33 2.47 11.16 -12.42
N PRO A 34 2.90 11.04 -11.14
CA PRO A 34 3.36 12.18 -10.37
C PRO A 34 4.63 12.80 -10.95
N LYS A 35 4.79 14.10 -10.80
CA LYS A 35 6.01 14.85 -11.16
C LYS A 35 7.05 14.79 -10.05
N THR A 36 6.60 14.65 -8.81
CA THR A 36 7.45 14.52 -7.63
C THR A 36 8.34 13.28 -7.78
N PRO A 37 9.67 13.40 -7.74
CA PRO A 37 10.55 12.25 -7.83
C PRO A 37 10.45 11.38 -6.58
N LEU A 38 10.71 10.07 -6.73
CA LEU A 38 10.80 9.10 -5.65
C LEU A 38 12.26 8.85 -5.28
N GLU A 39 12.58 8.99 -4.01
CA GLU A 39 13.85 8.56 -3.42
C GLU A 39 13.62 7.34 -2.52
N ILE A 40 14.57 6.40 -2.50
CA ILE A 40 14.49 5.18 -1.70
C ILE A 40 15.67 5.15 -0.73
N LYS A 41 15.39 5.04 0.56
CA LYS A 41 16.40 5.07 1.62
C LYS A 41 16.10 4.09 2.75
N PRO A 42 17.12 3.51 3.39
CA PRO A 42 16.92 2.88 4.69
C PRO A 42 16.55 3.95 5.74
N TYR A 43 15.83 3.54 6.79
CA TYR A 43 15.71 4.38 8.00
C TYR A 43 17.08 4.69 8.59
N ASP A 44 17.15 5.78 9.37
CA ASP A 44 18.34 6.11 10.14
C ASP A 44 18.64 4.97 11.14
N PRO A 45 19.90 4.49 11.22
CA PRO A 45 20.26 3.39 12.12
C PRO A 45 19.89 3.60 13.58
N SER A 46 19.78 4.86 14.04
CA SER A 46 19.44 5.17 15.43
C SER A 46 17.97 4.89 15.77
N ILE A 47 17.08 4.80 14.78
CA ILE A 47 15.64 4.63 14.98
C ILE A 47 15.07 3.38 14.31
N GLU A 48 15.78 2.75 13.38
CA GLU A 48 15.25 1.68 12.53
C GLU A 48 14.69 0.48 13.32
N GLN A 49 15.26 0.15 14.49
CA GLN A 49 14.76 -0.95 15.32
C GLN A 49 13.32 -0.73 15.83
N PHE A 50 12.84 0.53 15.82
CA PHE A 50 11.51 0.90 16.27
C PHE A 50 10.53 1.16 15.12
N GLN A 51 10.99 1.02 13.88
CA GLN A 51 10.20 1.33 12.69
C GLN A 51 9.54 0.08 12.10
N ALA A 52 8.42 0.27 11.39
CA ALA A 52 7.80 -0.75 10.56
C ALA A 52 8.74 -1.22 9.42
N GLY A 53 8.30 -2.19 8.64
CA GLY A 53 9.05 -2.70 7.47
C GLY A 53 9.36 -1.63 6.43
N GLY A 54 8.44 -0.68 6.22
CA GLY A 54 8.60 0.48 5.37
C GLY A 54 7.64 1.59 5.73
N SER A 55 7.85 2.78 5.15
CA SER A 55 6.92 3.90 5.18
C SER A 55 7.22 4.88 4.04
N TYR A 56 6.20 5.62 3.61
CA TYR A 56 6.35 6.69 2.65
C TYR A 56 6.26 8.07 3.31
N GLN A 57 7.23 8.92 3.03
CA GLN A 57 7.20 10.34 3.39
C GLN A 57 6.99 11.19 2.14
N SER A 58 5.94 11.98 2.14
CA SER A 58 5.57 12.82 1.01
C SER A 58 6.60 13.89 0.66
N GLY A 59 6.80 14.10 -0.63
CA GLY A 59 7.60 15.18 -1.19
C GLY A 59 6.95 16.55 -1.11
N ALA A 60 7.61 17.54 -1.68
CA ALA A 60 7.05 18.86 -1.90
C ALA A 60 6.25 18.89 -3.22
N PRO A 61 5.06 19.53 -3.26
CA PRO A 61 4.22 19.59 -4.46
C PRO A 61 4.89 20.26 -5.67
N ASP A 62 5.86 21.12 -5.42
CA ASP A 62 6.64 21.83 -6.45
C ASP A 62 7.86 21.04 -6.95
N GLY A 63 8.04 19.79 -6.47
CA GLY A 63 9.17 18.92 -6.82
C GLY A 63 10.50 19.30 -6.19
N SER A 64 10.57 20.33 -5.35
CA SER A 64 11.81 20.80 -4.71
C SER A 64 12.39 19.80 -3.70
N ARG A 65 11.57 18.89 -3.19
CA ARG A 65 11.96 17.79 -2.32
C ARG A 65 11.27 16.50 -2.79
N PRO A 66 12.01 15.40 -3.00
CA PRO A 66 11.43 14.12 -3.40
C PRO A 66 10.49 13.56 -2.33
N GLY A 67 9.55 12.71 -2.75
CA GLY A 67 8.92 11.74 -1.88
C GLY A 67 9.94 10.67 -1.51
N THR A 68 9.89 10.15 -0.30
CA THR A 68 10.87 9.17 0.15
C THR A 68 10.19 7.90 0.64
N PHE A 69 10.50 6.79 0.00
CA PHE A 69 10.20 5.47 0.52
C PHE A 69 11.33 5.06 1.48
N TYR A 70 11.01 4.97 2.76
CA TYR A 70 11.90 4.44 3.78
C TYR A 70 11.65 2.96 3.98
N PHE A 71 12.72 2.15 3.99
CA PHE A 71 12.65 0.73 4.33
C PHE A 71 13.49 0.42 5.56
N ASN A 72 13.12 -0.64 6.27
CA ASN A 72 13.80 -1.06 7.49
C ASN A 72 14.95 -2.02 7.15
N ALA A 73 16.16 -1.64 7.53
CA ALA A 73 17.37 -2.44 7.36
C ALA A 73 17.98 -2.91 8.70
N TYR A 74 17.21 -2.82 9.78
CA TYR A 74 17.62 -3.37 11.08
C TYR A 74 17.67 -4.89 11.02
N ASP A 75 18.73 -5.49 11.60
CA ASP A 75 18.92 -6.94 11.64
C ASP A 75 18.77 -7.62 10.25
N LEU A 76 19.58 -7.17 9.29
CA LEU A 76 19.58 -7.73 7.93
C LEU A 76 19.60 -9.26 7.84
N PRO A 77 20.34 -10.00 8.72
CA PRO A 77 20.33 -11.46 8.68
C PRO A 77 18.98 -12.10 8.93
N SER A 78 18.04 -11.40 9.59
CA SER A 78 16.69 -11.89 9.83
C SER A 78 15.72 -11.51 8.71
N ARG A 79 16.07 -10.56 7.82
CA ARG A 79 15.22 -10.06 6.75
C ARG A 79 15.15 -11.01 5.56
N LEU A 80 13.98 -11.09 4.95
CA LEU A 80 13.77 -11.82 3.68
C LEU A 80 13.41 -10.84 2.57
N THR A 81 13.96 -11.06 1.38
CA THR A 81 13.69 -10.22 0.20
C THR A 81 12.39 -10.60 -0.53
N THR A 82 11.73 -11.68 -0.11
CA THR A 82 10.49 -12.17 -0.75
C THR A 82 9.33 -11.17 -0.70
N GLY A 83 9.30 -10.26 0.28
CA GLY A 83 8.31 -9.19 0.39
C GLY A 83 8.71 -7.87 -0.28
N ASN A 84 9.90 -7.76 -0.87
CA ASN A 84 10.41 -6.48 -1.38
C ASN A 84 9.54 -5.90 -2.50
N VAL A 85 9.06 -6.73 -3.42
CA VAL A 85 8.17 -6.29 -4.51
C VAL A 85 6.87 -5.72 -3.93
N THR A 86 6.24 -6.46 -3.03
CA THR A 86 4.99 -6.04 -2.39
C THR A 86 5.16 -4.72 -1.64
N LEU A 87 6.23 -4.60 -0.84
CA LEU A 87 6.54 -3.37 -0.11
C LEU A 87 6.81 -2.19 -1.04
N TYR A 88 7.53 -2.42 -2.16
CA TYR A 88 7.74 -1.37 -3.15
C TYR A 88 6.43 -0.91 -3.80
N LEU A 89 5.56 -1.83 -4.19
CA LEU A 89 4.24 -1.50 -4.76
C LEU A 89 3.36 -0.74 -3.77
N HIS A 90 3.51 -0.98 -2.48
CA HIS A 90 2.79 -0.29 -1.41
C HIS A 90 3.31 1.13 -1.16
N GLU A 91 4.60 1.28 -0.87
CA GLU A 91 5.19 2.55 -0.45
C GLU A 91 5.60 3.44 -1.63
N GLY A 92 6.06 2.82 -2.70
CA GLY A 92 6.53 3.49 -3.91
C GLY A 92 5.44 3.63 -4.97
N ALA A 93 5.76 3.17 -6.16
CA ALA A 93 4.87 3.18 -7.32
C ALA A 93 4.19 1.80 -7.50
N PRO A 94 2.87 1.77 -7.72
CA PRO A 94 1.92 2.88 -7.82
C PRO A 94 1.18 3.21 -6.50
N GLY A 95 1.70 2.78 -5.33
CA GLY A 95 1.05 2.91 -4.03
C GLY A 95 1.06 4.34 -3.46
N HIS A 96 1.57 4.50 -2.24
CA HIS A 96 1.54 5.77 -1.51
C HIS A 96 2.18 6.92 -2.27
N HIS A 97 3.32 6.69 -2.95
CA HIS A 97 3.98 7.74 -3.72
C HIS A 97 3.06 8.33 -4.79
N PHE A 98 2.40 7.49 -5.59
CA PHE A 98 1.48 7.95 -6.63
C PHE A 98 0.29 8.70 -6.05
N GLN A 99 -0.43 8.08 -5.12
CA GLN A 99 -1.66 8.61 -4.57
C GLN A 99 -1.44 9.97 -3.88
N ILE A 100 -0.43 10.05 -3.03
CA ILE A 100 -0.18 11.24 -2.22
C ILE A 100 0.42 12.36 -3.08
N SER A 101 1.33 12.05 -4.00
CA SER A 101 1.94 13.06 -4.86
C SER A 101 0.93 13.65 -5.84
N LEU A 102 0.13 12.82 -6.52
CA LEU A 102 -0.92 13.30 -7.44
C LEU A 102 -1.92 14.21 -6.73
N ALA A 103 -2.39 13.83 -5.51
CA ALA A 103 -3.28 14.68 -4.75
C ALA A 103 -2.65 16.04 -4.41
N ARG A 104 -1.37 16.05 -3.99
CA ARG A 104 -0.65 17.28 -3.62
C ARG A 104 -0.32 18.18 -4.79
N GLU A 105 -0.03 17.60 -5.94
CA GLU A 105 0.27 18.32 -7.19
C GLU A 105 -0.96 18.94 -7.85
N ASN A 106 -2.16 18.45 -7.56
CA ASN A 106 -3.39 18.96 -8.16
C ASN A 106 -3.85 20.26 -7.52
N GLU A 107 -3.40 21.39 -8.09
CA GLU A 107 -3.73 22.73 -7.58
C GLU A 107 -5.21 23.12 -7.74
N ALA A 108 -5.99 22.39 -8.54
CA ALA A 108 -7.43 22.61 -8.65
C ALA A 108 -8.19 22.13 -7.41
N LEU A 109 -7.58 21.27 -6.59
CA LEU A 109 -8.19 20.78 -5.36
C LEU A 109 -7.99 21.76 -4.20
N PRO A 110 -8.98 21.89 -3.31
CA PRO A 110 -8.82 22.67 -2.09
C PRO A 110 -7.81 22.03 -1.13
N ALA A 111 -7.17 22.82 -0.29
CA ALA A 111 -6.06 22.40 0.57
C ALA A 111 -6.40 21.18 1.43
N PHE A 112 -7.62 21.06 1.96
CA PHE A 112 -8.01 19.91 2.79
C PHE A 112 -8.07 18.59 2.01
N MET A 113 -8.26 18.61 0.69
CA MET A 113 -8.20 17.41 -0.17
C MET A 113 -6.76 17.10 -0.59
N ARG A 114 -5.94 18.13 -0.81
CA ARG A 114 -4.52 17.95 -1.19
C ARG A 114 -3.66 17.43 -0.06
N PHE A 115 -3.89 17.92 1.16
CA PHE A 115 -3.03 17.68 2.33
C PHE A 115 -3.72 16.93 3.46
N GLY A 116 -5.03 16.71 3.37
CA GLY A 116 -5.77 15.85 4.27
C GLY A 116 -5.66 14.37 3.85
N GLY A 117 -6.31 13.50 4.61
CA GLY A 117 -6.32 12.08 4.31
C GLY A 117 -7.54 11.36 4.89
N ASN A 118 -8.03 10.38 4.16
CA ASN A 118 -8.92 9.35 4.69
C ASN A 118 -8.10 8.06 4.75
N THR A 119 -7.91 7.51 5.95
CA THR A 119 -6.99 6.39 6.16
C THR A 119 -7.41 5.16 5.36
N ALA A 120 -8.72 4.88 5.24
CA ALA A 120 -9.20 3.74 4.44
C ALA A 120 -8.93 3.93 2.95
N TYR A 121 -8.93 5.18 2.45
CA TYR A 121 -8.54 5.47 1.08
C TYR A 121 -7.02 5.31 0.88
N VAL A 122 -6.22 5.91 1.74
CA VAL A 122 -4.75 5.94 1.62
C VAL A 122 -4.16 4.54 1.71
N GLU A 123 -4.50 3.81 2.78
CA GLU A 123 -4.02 2.45 2.99
C GLU A 123 -4.70 1.44 2.05
N GLY A 124 -5.97 1.67 1.76
CA GLY A 124 -6.72 0.85 0.82
C GLY A 124 -6.18 0.93 -0.59
N TRP A 125 -5.81 2.12 -1.05
CA TRP A 125 -5.15 2.31 -2.34
C TRP A 125 -3.80 1.59 -2.40
N ALA A 126 -2.95 1.77 -1.38
CA ALA A 126 -1.65 1.13 -1.34
C ALA A 126 -1.76 -0.40 -1.32
N LEU A 127 -2.71 -0.96 -0.56
CA LEU A 127 -2.97 -2.41 -0.55
C LEU A 127 -3.57 -2.90 -1.87
N TYR A 128 -4.46 -2.13 -2.50
CA TYR A 128 -4.94 -2.43 -3.85
C TYR A 128 -3.79 -2.44 -4.87
N SER A 129 -2.86 -1.49 -4.76
CA SER A 129 -1.69 -1.39 -5.63
C SER A 129 -0.79 -2.63 -5.56
N GLU A 130 -0.69 -3.29 -4.40
CA GLU A 130 0.03 -4.56 -4.27
C GLU A 130 -0.58 -5.63 -5.18
N THR A 131 -1.91 -5.66 -5.36
CA THR A 131 -2.58 -6.66 -6.20
C THR A 131 -2.29 -6.48 -7.69
N LEU A 132 -1.95 -5.27 -8.14
CA LEU A 132 -1.54 -5.03 -9.52
C LEU A 132 -0.24 -5.78 -9.89
N GLY A 133 0.55 -6.17 -8.90
CA GLY A 133 1.73 -6.99 -9.10
C GLY A 133 1.44 -8.34 -9.78
N TYR A 134 0.23 -8.89 -9.63
CA TYR A 134 -0.19 -10.09 -10.37
C TYR A 134 -0.34 -9.81 -11.87
N GLU A 135 -1.03 -8.73 -12.22
CA GLU A 135 -1.25 -8.33 -13.60
C GLU A 135 0.05 -7.87 -14.28
N MET A 136 0.92 -7.21 -13.51
CA MET A 136 2.25 -6.80 -13.96
C MET A 136 3.25 -7.97 -14.07
N GLY A 137 2.89 -9.21 -13.65
CA GLY A 137 3.72 -10.40 -13.74
C GLY A 137 4.84 -10.49 -12.68
N PHE A 138 4.83 -9.66 -11.64
CA PHE A 138 5.84 -9.71 -10.56
C PHE A 138 5.68 -10.93 -9.66
N PHE A 139 4.47 -11.47 -9.57
CA PHE A 139 4.14 -12.63 -8.73
C PHE A 139 4.09 -13.96 -9.51
N ASP A 140 4.61 -13.98 -10.73
CA ASP A 140 4.93 -15.21 -11.46
C ASP A 140 6.09 -15.96 -10.79
N ASP A 141 7.02 -15.21 -10.19
CA ASP A 141 8.02 -15.78 -9.28
C ASP A 141 7.34 -16.28 -7.99
N PRO A 142 7.50 -17.59 -7.65
CA PRO A 142 6.81 -18.18 -6.51
C PRO A 142 7.23 -17.60 -5.15
N TRP A 143 8.42 -17.01 -5.05
CA TRP A 143 8.90 -16.44 -3.80
C TRP A 143 8.35 -15.03 -3.58
N ASN A 144 8.28 -14.21 -4.62
CA ASN A 144 7.57 -12.93 -4.57
C ASN A 144 6.09 -13.17 -4.28
N ARG A 145 5.49 -14.20 -4.89
CA ARG A 145 4.12 -14.61 -4.60
C ARG A 145 3.93 -15.07 -3.16
N TYR A 146 4.88 -15.79 -2.60
CA TYR A 146 4.86 -16.16 -1.18
C TYR A 146 4.90 -14.92 -0.28
N GLY A 147 5.78 -13.96 -0.57
CA GLY A 147 5.89 -12.71 0.20
C GLY A 147 4.59 -11.91 0.20
N THR A 148 3.98 -11.70 -0.99
CA THR A 148 2.71 -10.95 -1.07
C THR A 148 1.57 -11.67 -0.35
N LEU A 149 1.52 -13.00 -0.37
CA LEU A 149 0.51 -13.77 0.37
C LEU A 149 0.69 -13.66 1.89
N GLN A 150 1.92 -13.57 2.39
CA GLN A 150 2.18 -13.32 3.82
C GLN A 150 1.69 -11.93 4.24
N ASP A 151 1.95 -10.92 3.41
CA ASP A 151 1.49 -9.56 3.64
C ASP A 151 -0.05 -9.47 3.59
N GLU A 152 -0.67 -10.12 2.63
CA GLU A 152 -2.12 -10.22 2.52
C GLU A 152 -2.75 -10.91 3.74
N GLN A 153 -2.13 -11.99 4.23
CA GLN A 153 -2.57 -12.68 5.44
C GLN A 153 -2.52 -11.76 6.66
N LEU A 154 -1.46 -10.96 6.80
CA LEU A 154 -1.36 -9.98 7.88
C LEU A 154 -2.52 -8.98 7.83
N ARG A 155 -2.82 -8.42 6.63
CA ARG A 155 -3.93 -7.45 6.47
C ARG A 155 -5.29 -8.09 6.73
N ALA A 156 -5.48 -9.35 6.38
CA ALA A 156 -6.70 -10.09 6.71
C ALA A 156 -6.84 -10.31 8.23
N MET A 157 -5.76 -10.72 8.91
CA MET A 157 -5.77 -10.89 10.37
C MET A 157 -6.05 -9.59 11.13
N ARG A 158 -5.61 -8.43 10.60
CA ARG A 158 -5.89 -7.11 11.18
C ARG A 158 -7.39 -6.86 11.36
N LEU A 159 -8.22 -7.29 10.41
CA LEU A 159 -9.69 -7.16 10.52
C LEU A 159 -10.24 -7.90 11.74
N VAL A 160 -9.70 -9.08 12.02
CA VAL A 160 -10.13 -9.91 13.15
C VAL A 160 -9.61 -9.36 14.46
N VAL A 161 -8.31 -9.07 14.52
CA VAL A 161 -7.63 -8.72 15.77
C VAL A 161 -8.03 -7.35 16.28
N ASP A 162 -8.06 -6.32 15.42
CA ASP A 162 -8.48 -4.98 15.83
C ASP A 162 -9.94 -4.99 16.33
N THR A 163 -10.83 -5.64 15.58
CA THR A 163 -12.22 -5.82 16.00
C THR A 163 -12.32 -6.67 17.28
N GLY A 164 -11.50 -7.70 17.42
CA GLY A 164 -11.40 -8.53 18.62
C GLY A 164 -11.08 -7.69 19.84
N LEU A 165 -10.03 -6.88 19.76
CA LEU A 165 -9.57 -6.02 20.87
C LEU A 165 -10.60 -4.95 21.22
N HIS A 166 -11.08 -4.19 20.24
CA HIS A 166 -11.82 -2.95 20.49
C HIS A 166 -13.35 -3.12 20.53
N ALA A 167 -13.90 -4.19 19.94
CA ALA A 167 -15.35 -4.42 19.89
C ALA A 167 -15.79 -5.73 20.54
N LYS A 168 -14.92 -6.71 20.69
CA LYS A 168 -15.27 -8.03 21.22
C LYS A 168 -14.66 -8.35 22.58
N GLY A 169 -13.91 -7.43 23.16
CA GLY A 169 -13.33 -7.59 24.50
C GLY A 169 -12.19 -8.62 24.57
N TRP A 170 -11.48 -8.85 23.47
CA TRP A 170 -10.30 -9.70 23.49
C TRP A 170 -9.21 -9.10 24.38
N SER A 171 -8.54 -9.97 25.12
CA SER A 171 -7.31 -9.59 25.81
C SER A 171 -6.16 -9.48 24.79
N ARG A 172 -5.12 -8.77 25.19
CA ARG A 172 -3.86 -8.68 24.46
C ARG A 172 -3.32 -10.08 24.09
N GLU A 173 -3.32 -11.01 25.03
CA GLU A 173 -2.80 -12.37 24.80
C GLU A 173 -3.67 -13.16 23.83
N GLN A 174 -5.00 -13.02 23.86
CA GLN A 174 -5.87 -13.63 22.86
C GLN A 174 -5.56 -13.12 21.44
N ALA A 175 -5.27 -11.84 21.27
CA ALA A 175 -4.87 -11.26 20.00
C ALA A 175 -3.52 -11.83 19.51
N ILE A 176 -2.53 -11.93 20.41
CA ILE A 176 -1.22 -12.51 20.12
C ILE A 176 -1.36 -13.98 19.71
N ASP A 177 -2.09 -14.77 20.49
CA ASP A 177 -2.28 -16.21 20.23
C ASP A 177 -2.98 -16.43 18.88
N PHE A 178 -3.98 -15.62 18.54
CA PHE A 178 -4.66 -15.69 17.25
C PHE A 178 -3.67 -15.45 16.09
N MET A 179 -2.85 -14.40 16.18
CA MET A 179 -1.90 -14.08 15.09
C MET A 179 -0.82 -15.14 14.96
N LEU A 180 -0.29 -15.66 16.06
CA LEU A 180 0.71 -16.75 16.05
C LEU A 180 0.14 -18.05 15.48
N ALA A 181 -1.12 -18.35 15.73
CA ALA A 181 -1.78 -19.54 15.20
C ALA A 181 -2.10 -19.46 13.70
N ASN A 182 -2.18 -18.25 13.14
CA ASN A 182 -2.64 -18.01 11.76
C ASN A 182 -1.59 -17.37 10.85
N SER A 183 -0.33 -17.28 11.28
CA SER A 183 0.74 -16.73 10.45
C SER A 183 2.08 -17.40 10.71
N GLY A 184 3.05 -17.15 9.84
CA GLY A 184 4.46 -17.51 10.04
C GLY A 184 5.26 -16.44 10.80
N MET A 185 4.61 -15.41 11.34
CA MET A 185 5.28 -14.31 12.05
C MET A 185 5.93 -14.78 13.35
N THR A 186 7.03 -14.15 13.70
CA THR A 186 7.67 -14.37 15.00
C THR A 186 6.85 -13.75 16.13
N ARG A 187 7.00 -14.26 17.36
CA ARG A 187 6.31 -13.66 18.52
C ARG A 187 6.66 -12.18 18.70
N THR A 188 7.88 -11.77 18.41
CA THR A 188 8.32 -10.37 18.52
C THR A 188 7.54 -9.48 17.55
N GLU A 189 7.39 -9.90 16.31
CA GLU A 189 6.62 -9.17 15.29
C GLU A 189 5.15 -9.10 15.67
N VAL A 190 4.56 -10.21 16.09
CA VAL A 190 3.15 -10.26 16.51
C VAL A 190 2.88 -9.35 17.70
N VAL A 191 3.77 -9.34 18.71
CA VAL A 191 3.65 -8.46 19.87
C VAL A 191 3.68 -6.99 19.42
N ALA A 192 4.62 -6.61 18.56
CA ALA A 192 4.72 -5.24 18.05
C ALA A 192 3.45 -4.80 17.29
N GLU A 193 2.88 -5.69 16.46
CA GLU A 193 1.64 -5.43 15.74
C GLU A 193 0.44 -5.28 16.70
N VAL A 194 0.27 -6.17 17.68
CA VAL A 194 -0.83 -6.10 18.65
C VAL A 194 -0.73 -4.83 19.51
N GLU A 195 0.47 -4.46 19.98
CA GLU A 195 0.70 -3.20 20.72
C GLU A 195 0.33 -1.98 19.86
N ARG A 196 0.67 -2.02 18.58
CA ARG A 196 0.27 -0.98 17.64
C ARG A 196 -1.25 -0.86 17.52
N TYR A 197 -1.98 -1.99 17.41
CA TYR A 197 -3.45 -1.95 17.31
C TYR A 197 -4.09 -1.39 18.59
N ILE A 198 -3.55 -1.73 19.76
CA ILE A 198 -4.00 -1.18 21.05
C ILE A 198 -3.79 0.35 21.08
N ALA A 199 -2.65 0.82 20.59
CA ALA A 199 -2.29 2.25 20.62
C ALA A 199 -3.08 3.10 19.62
N ILE A 200 -3.46 2.52 18.47
CA ILE A 200 -4.15 3.24 17.37
C ILE A 200 -5.38 2.43 16.91
N PRO A 201 -6.47 2.44 17.70
CA PRO A 201 -7.69 1.70 17.37
C PRO A 201 -8.22 2.00 15.97
N THR A 202 -8.66 0.95 15.26
CA THR A 202 -9.28 0.99 13.91
C THR A 202 -8.36 1.31 12.74
N GLN A 203 -7.14 1.81 12.96
CA GLN A 203 -6.22 2.09 11.85
C GLN A 203 -5.88 0.81 11.07
N ALA A 204 -5.73 -0.31 11.76
CA ALA A 204 -5.42 -1.60 11.14
C ALA A 204 -6.52 -2.11 10.20
N LEU A 205 -7.79 -1.71 10.40
CA LEU A 205 -8.92 -2.06 9.53
C LEU A 205 -8.85 -1.34 8.17
N ALA A 206 -8.27 -0.15 8.14
CA ALA A 206 -8.27 0.75 7.00
C ALA A 206 -7.74 0.10 5.71
N TYR A 207 -6.68 -0.68 5.84
CA TYR A 207 -6.01 -1.38 4.74
C TYR A 207 -6.97 -2.25 3.94
N LYS A 208 -7.50 -3.27 4.57
CA LYS A 208 -8.31 -4.28 3.88
C LYS A 208 -9.70 -3.75 3.53
N VAL A 209 -10.32 -2.95 4.40
CA VAL A 209 -11.62 -2.33 4.14
C VAL A 209 -11.55 -1.42 2.91
N GLY A 210 -10.51 -0.59 2.83
CA GLY A 210 -10.31 0.30 1.68
C GLY A 210 -10.00 -0.46 0.39
N ALA A 211 -9.09 -1.43 0.44
CA ALA A 211 -8.71 -2.23 -0.73
C ALA A 211 -9.87 -3.03 -1.30
N LEU A 212 -10.66 -3.69 -0.45
CA LEU A 212 -11.86 -4.42 -0.89
C LEU A 212 -12.89 -3.50 -1.56
N LYS A 213 -13.07 -2.27 -1.04
CA LYS A 213 -13.97 -1.31 -1.68
C LYS A 213 -13.45 -0.86 -3.05
N ILE A 214 -12.14 -0.59 -3.18
CA ILE A 214 -11.56 -0.20 -4.48
C ILE A 214 -11.66 -1.36 -5.49
N GLN A 215 -11.42 -2.60 -5.07
CA GLN A 215 -11.60 -3.79 -5.90
C GLN A 215 -13.05 -3.95 -6.35
N GLU A 216 -14.01 -3.84 -5.42
CA GLU A 216 -15.46 -3.89 -5.72
C GLU A 216 -15.85 -2.85 -6.79
N LEU A 217 -15.33 -1.62 -6.66
CA LEU A 217 -15.59 -0.55 -7.60
C LEU A 217 -14.97 -0.81 -8.97
N ARG A 218 -13.78 -1.41 -9.01
CA ARG A 218 -13.14 -1.84 -10.24
C ARG A 218 -13.95 -2.95 -10.93
N GLU A 219 -14.29 -4.02 -10.22
CA GLU A 219 -15.09 -5.13 -10.73
C GLU A 219 -16.45 -4.64 -11.29
N LYS A 220 -17.10 -3.73 -10.57
CA LYS A 220 -18.34 -3.08 -11.02
C LYS A 220 -18.14 -2.30 -12.32
N ALA A 221 -17.04 -1.56 -12.44
CA ALA A 221 -16.73 -0.80 -13.65
C ALA A 221 -16.44 -1.74 -14.83
N GLU A 222 -15.64 -2.79 -14.62
CA GLU A 222 -15.34 -3.82 -15.62
C GLU A 222 -16.65 -4.50 -16.11
N GLU A 223 -17.54 -4.87 -15.21
CA GLU A 223 -18.80 -5.53 -15.55
C GLU A 223 -19.74 -4.60 -16.34
N GLN A 224 -19.86 -3.32 -15.93
CA GLN A 224 -20.83 -2.41 -16.54
C GLN A 224 -20.33 -1.76 -17.83
N LEU A 225 -19.05 -1.55 -17.99
CA LEU A 225 -18.47 -0.94 -19.17
C LEU A 225 -17.99 -1.96 -20.23
N GLY A 226 -17.72 -3.21 -19.82
CA GLY A 226 -17.29 -4.26 -20.75
C GLY A 226 -16.09 -3.83 -21.60
N GLU A 227 -16.23 -3.84 -22.92
CA GLU A 227 -15.17 -3.45 -23.86
C GLU A 227 -14.78 -1.95 -23.79
N ASN A 228 -15.61 -1.13 -23.15
CA ASN A 228 -15.32 0.30 -22.95
C ASN A 228 -14.56 0.57 -21.62
N PHE A 229 -14.27 -0.45 -20.84
CA PHE A 229 -13.46 -0.29 -19.63
C PHE A 229 -11.99 -0.07 -20.01
N ASP A 230 -11.40 0.98 -19.43
CA ASP A 230 -9.95 1.24 -19.47
C ASP A 230 -9.45 1.39 -18.04
N ILE A 231 -8.55 0.49 -17.63
CA ILE A 231 -7.93 0.49 -16.30
C ILE A 231 -7.21 1.80 -15.98
N ARG A 232 -6.65 2.47 -16.98
CA ARG A 232 -5.94 3.74 -16.84
C ARG A 232 -6.89 4.88 -16.49
N GLU A 233 -8.09 4.87 -17.09
CA GLU A 233 -9.13 5.83 -16.77
C GLU A 233 -9.72 5.56 -15.38
N PHE A 234 -9.96 4.28 -15.03
CA PHE A 234 -10.41 3.92 -13.69
C PHE A 234 -9.43 4.40 -12.62
N HIS A 235 -8.14 4.15 -12.78
CA HIS A 235 -7.13 4.63 -11.83
C HIS A 235 -7.06 6.17 -11.79
N ALA A 236 -7.23 6.85 -12.92
CA ALA A 236 -7.29 8.31 -12.95
C ALA A 236 -8.50 8.81 -12.15
N GLU A 237 -9.69 8.22 -12.35
CA GLU A 237 -10.89 8.57 -11.59
C GLU A 237 -10.75 8.33 -10.09
N VAL A 238 -10.04 7.30 -9.69
CA VAL A 238 -9.76 7.07 -8.26
C VAL A 238 -8.82 8.17 -7.73
N LEU A 239 -7.75 8.53 -8.44
CA LEU A 239 -6.62 9.30 -7.90
C LEU A 239 -6.73 10.82 -8.05
N ASP A 240 -7.45 11.34 -9.05
CA ASP A 240 -7.41 12.76 -9.44
C ASP A 240 -8.05 13.73 -8.44
N THR A 241 -8.88 13.24 -7.53
CA THR A 241 -9.61 14.05 -6.54
C THR A 241 -9.03 13.99 -5.12
N GLY A 242 -7.86 13.38 -4.96
CA GLY A 242 -7.27 13.19 -3.63
C GLY A 242 -8.02 12.16 -2.79
N SER A 243 -7.71 12.14 -1.50
CA SER A 243 -8.19 11.11 -0.57
C SER A 243 -9.66 11.34 -0.17
N LEU A 244 -10.57 10.49 -0.66
CA LEU A 244 -12.01 10.58 -0.41
C LEU A 244 -12.47 9.57 0.66
N PRO A 245 -13.53 9.89 1.42
CA PRO A 245 -14.28 8.85 2.15
C PRO A 245 -14.83 7.80 1.18
N MET A 246 -14.82 6.51 1.54
CA MET A 246 -15.22 5.42 0.66
C MET A 246 -16.60 5.59 0.00
N PRO A 247 -17.67 6.04 0.71
CA PRO A 247 -18.97 6.28 0.05
C PRO A 247 -18.95 7.41 -0.98
N VAL A 248 -18.05 8.40 -0.80
CA VAL A 248 -17.89 9.51 -1.76
C VAL A 248 -17.14 9.04 -3.00
N LEU A 249 -16.10 8.19 -2.82
CA LEU A 249 -15.41 7.54 -3.93
C LEU A 249 -16.39 6.66 -4.74
N GLU A 250 -17.18 5.83 -4.08
CA GLU A 250 -18.21 5.00 -4.72
C GLU A 250 -19.16 5.85 -5.58
N ALA A 251 -19.74 6.89 -5.00
CA ALA A 251 -20.63 7.78 -5.74
C ALA A 251 -19.94 8.50 -6.92
N LYS A 252 -18.62 8.75 -6.85
CA LYS A 252 -17.84 9.30 -7.96
C LYS A 252 -17.70 8.28 -9.08
N ILE A 253 -17.27 7.06 -8.76
CA ILE A 253 -17.10 5.99 -9.75
C ILE A 253 -18.43 5.65 -10.42
N ASP A 254 -19.55 5.62 -9.67
CA ASP A 254 -20.86 5.40 -10.23
C ASP A 254 -21.26 6.45 -11.29
N ARG A 255 -20.97 7.73 -11.02
CA ARG A 255 -21.18 8.80 -12.01
C ARG A 255 -20.31 8.66 -13.22
N TRP A 256 -19.04 8.29 -13.04
CA TRP A 256 -18.13 8.06 -14.16
C TRP A 256 -18.62 6.89 -15.04
N ILE A 257 -18.98 5.76 -14.46
CA ILE A 257 -19.54 4.61 -15.18
C ILE A 257 -20.79 5.04 -15.99
N ALA A 258 -21.73 5.75 -15.34
CA ALA A 258 -22.95 6.23 -16.01
C ALA A 258 -22.66 7.19 -17.18
N SER A 259 -21.60 7.99 -17.09
CA SER A 259 -21.20 8.91 -18.16
C SER A 259 -20.58 8.20 -19.38
N LYS A 260 -20.02 7.00 -19.20
CA LYS A 260 -19.42 6.18 -20.26
C LYS A 260 -20.43 5.24 -20.93
N ALA A 261 -21.52 4.88 -20.22
CA ALA A 261 -22.55 4.00 -20.72
C ALA A 261 -23.60 4.73 -21.60
N SER A 262 -23.53 6.05 -21.69
CA SER A 262 -24.39 6.91 -22.50
C SER A 262 -23.76 7.29 -23.83
#